data_b3e6bec08ab043c21bc1de29e2be768e
#
_entry.id   b3e6bec08ab043c21bc1de29e2be768e
#
_cell.length_a   1.000
_cell.length_b   1.000
_cell.length_c   1.000
_cell.angle_alpha   90.00
_cell.angle_beta   90.00
_cell.angle_gamma   90.00
#
_symmetry.space_group_name_H-M   'P 1'
#
loop_
_entity.id
_entity.type
_entity.pdbx_description
1 polymer ?
#
loop_
_entity_poly.entity_id
_entity_poly.type
_entity_poly.pdbx_seq_one_letter_code
_entity_poly.pdbx_strand_id
1 'polypeptide(L)'
;LTAVPDALMAKAKYPDRFYVFTSFDVSEYFKHGKEIGKYQAKFVENMRRCGCDGLKIIEGKPTMRKIMGAIPGFDEPCWEPLWKYLEDTQFPVLWHLNDPESCWGPEEKAPRHIRLGNELYDDTFVNNEEQYHQMEEILQRHPNIKFIFAHLYFMSAQLPRLAKILDTYPNVMVDITPGLEIYVNLSKNTEEAKEFFEKYQDRIMYGTDIGARCVLAENAQPLNEEECLARMDLIDGLFQAETHRILKEDGRYLINTDDFLQLGFDLSEEALNKIYWKNFE
;
A
#
# COMPACT_ATOMS: atom_id res chain seq x y z
N LEU A 1 -11.36 -4.08 -11.23
CA LEU A 1 -12.09 -5.33 -11.57
C LEU A 1 -11.63 -6.00 -12.86
N THR A 2 -11.20 -5.25 -13.88
CA THR A 2 -10.85 -5.79 -15.20
C THR A 2 -9.73 -6.83 -15.19
N ALA A 3 -8.78 -6.74 -14.25
CA ALA A 3 -7.66 -7.67 -14.11
C ALA A 3 -7.96 -8.90 -13.26
N VAL A 4 -9.07 -8.91 -12.49
CA VAL A 4 -9.40 -10.03 -11.58
C VAL A 4 -9.64 -11.35 -12.33
N PRO A 5 -10.37 -11.40 -13.47
CA PRO A 5 -10.56 -12.64 -14.22
C PRO A 5 -9.23 -13.26 -14.68
N ASP A 6 -8.30 -12.45 -15.19
CA ASP A 6 -6.99 -12.91 -15.64
C ASP A 6 -6.14 -13.43 -14.48
N ALA A 7 -6.19 -12.73 -13.33
CA ALA A 7 -5.52 -13.16 -12.10
C ALA A 7 -6.09 -14.50 -11.57
N LEU A 8 -7.41 -14.70 -11.61
CA LEU A 8 -8.06 -15.96 -11.24
C LEU A 8 -7.70 -17.10 -12.20
N MET A 9 -7.57 -16.80 -13.50
CA MET A 9 -7.07 -17.78 -14.47
C MET A 9 -5.61 -18.16 -14.20
N ALA A 10 -4.76 -17.20 -13.86
CA ALA A 10 -3.37 -17.48 -13.47
C ALA A 10 -3.32 -18.32 -12.19
N LYS A 11 -4.14 -18.02 -11.18
CA LYS A 11 -4.28 -18.81 -9.95
C LYS A 11 -4.77 -20.23 -10.23
N ALA A 12 -5.77 -20.39 -11.10
CA ALA A 12 -6.26 -21.73 -11.47
C ALA A 12 -5.16 -22.58 -12.15
N LYS A 13 -4.26 -21.94 -12.89
CA LYS A 13 -3.12 -22.63 -13.55
C LYS A 13 -1.97 -22.90 -12.57
N TYR A 14 -1.74 -22.03 -11.60
CA TYR A 14 -0.63 -22.08 -10.64
C TYR A 14 -1.12 -21.81 -9.22
N PRO A 15 -1.92 -22.72 -8.63
CA PRO A 15 -2.65 -22.46 -7.37
C PRO A 15 -1.74 -22.15 -6.17
N ASP A 16 -0.52 -22.70 -6.17
CA ASP A 16 0.45 -22.54 -5.08
C ASP A 16 1.33 -21.27 -5.25
N ARG A 17 1.04 -20.44 -6.27
CA ARG A 17 1.85 -19.26 -6.59
C ARG A 17 1.12 -17.94 -6.57
N PHE A 18 -0.21 -17.95 -6.57
CA PHE A 18 -1.01 -16.74 -6.70
C PHE A 18 -2.07 -16.64 -5.62
N TYR A 19 -2.04 -15.53 -4.90
CA TYR A 19 -3.15 -15.03 -4.11
C TYR A 19 -3.78 -13.86 -4.87
N VAL A 20 -5.10 -13.89 -5.03
CA VAL A 20 -5.82 -12.90 -5.84
C VAL A 20 -6.65 -12.00 -4.94
N PHE A 21 -6.34 -10.71 -4.95
CA PHE A 21 -7.13 -9.71 -4.25
C PHE A 21 -8.11 -9.05 -5.21
N THR A 22 -9.39 -9.01 -4.83
CA THR A 22 -10.41 -8.22 -5.55
C THR A 22 -10.30 -6.75 -5.18
N SER A 23 -10.93 -5.87 -5.95
CA SER A 23 -11.16 -4.47 -5.57
C SER A 23 -12.62 -4.24 -5.22
N PHE A 24 -12.98 -3.03 -4.78
CA PHE A 24 -14.37 -2.60 -4.73
C PHE A 24 -15.00 -2.56 -6.12
N ASP A 25 -16.33 -2.67 -6.17
CA ASP A 25 -17.08 -2.33 -7.35
C ASP A 25 -17.35 -0.82 -7.38
N VAL A 26 -16.44 -0.10 -8.03
CA VAL A 26 -16.50 1.36 -8.12
C VAL A 26 -17.62 1.86 -9.03
N SER A 27 -18.11 1.02 -9.96
CA SER A 27 -19.19 1.41 -10.88
C SER A 27 -20.51 1.67 -10.17
N GLU A 28 -20.66 1.15 -8.97
CA GLU A 28 -21.90 1.21 -8.20
C GLU A 28 -21.86 2.21 -7.01
N TYR A 29 -20.70 2.87 -6.77
CA TYR A 29 -20.56 3.77 -5.63
C TYR A 29 -21.65 4.80 -5.50
N PHE A 30 -22.00 5.46 -6.60
CA PHE A 30 -22.96 6.56 -6.59
C PHE A 30 -24.43 6.11 -6.48
N LYS A 31 -24.68 4.82 -6.66
CA LYS A 31 -26.05 4.27 -6.69
C LYS A 31 -26.57 3.88 -5.32
N HIS A 32 -25.68 3.59 -4.36
CA HIS A 32 -26.06 2.95 -3.09
C HIS A 32 -26.10 3.89 -1.89
N GLY A 33 -25.52 5.11 -1.97
CA GLY A 33 -25.54 6.07 -0.88
C GLY A 33 -25.18 5.43 0.48
N LYS A 34 -26.13 5.48 1.43
CA LYS A 34 -25.94 4.91 2.78
C LYS A 34 -25.93 3.37 2.83
N GLU A 35 -26.26 2.68 1.74
CA GLU A 35 -26.21 1.22 1.65
C GLU A 35 -24.88 0.72 1.02
N ILE A 36 -23.93 1.61 0.78
CA ILE A 36 -22.66 1.28 0.09
C ILE A 36 -21.91 0.13 0.77
N GLY A 37 -21.77 0.16 2.08
CA GLY A 37 -21.05 -0.90 2.83
C GLY A 37 -21.73 -2.26 2.72
N LYS A 38 -23.05 -2.29 2.74
CA LYS A 38 -23.81 -3.53 2.55
C LYS A 38 -23.65 -4.07 1.13
N TYR A 39 -23.68 -3.19 0.14
CA TYR A 39 -23.45 -3.56 -1.26
C TYR A 39 -22.04 -4.11 -1.44
N GLN A 40 -21.02 -3.42 -0.96
CA GLN A 40 -19.63 -3.85 -1.09
C GLN A 40 -19.36 -5.15 -0.32
N ALA A 41 -19.95 -5.34 0.86
CA ALA A 41 -19.86 -6.61 1.59
C ALA A 41 -20.37 -7.78 0.75
N LYS A 42 -21.53 -7.60 0.09
CA LYS A 42 -22.10 -8.62 -0.79
C LYS A 42 -21.26 -8.86 -2.03
N PHE A 43 -20.72 -7.80 -2.61
CA PHE A 43 -19.82 -7.91 -3.74
C PHE A 43 -18.55 -8.70 -3.36
N VAL A 44 -17.89 -8.35 -2.26
CA VAL A 44 -16.68 -9.02 -1.76
C VAL A 44 -16.97 -10.50 -1.43
N GLU A 45 -18.13 -10.80 -0.84
CA GLU A 45 -18.59 -12.19 -0.62
C GLU A 45 -18.63 -12.98 -1.94
N ASN A 46 -19.21 -12.40 -2.98
CA ASN A 46 -19.26 -13.03 -4.30
C ASN A 46 -17.87 -13.26 -4.89
N MET A 47 -16.98 -12.27 -4.78
CA MET A 47 -15.61 -12.39 -5.28
C MET A 47 -14.81 -13.45 -4.51
N ARG A 48 -15.00 -13.56 -3.20
CA ARG A 48 -14.44 -14.65 -2.39
C ARG A 48 -14.94 -16.03 -2.88
N ARG A 49 -16.22 -16.16 -3.21
CA ARG A 49 -16.78 -17.39 -3.81
C ARG A 49 -16.20 -17.71 -5.18
N CYS A 50 -15.80 -16.68 -5.94
CA CYS A 50 -15.09 -16.84 -7.21
C CYS A 50 -13.62 -17.27 -7.04
N GLY A 51 -13.09 -17.29 -5.82
CA GLY A 51 -11.73 -17.74 -5.53
C GLY A 51 -10.74 -16.63 -5.20
N CYS A 52 -11.20 -15.38 -4.97
CA CYS A 52 -10.34 -14.33 -4.43
C CYS A 52 -9.96 -14.61 -2.98
N ASP A 53 -8.75 -14.20 -2.59
CA ASP A 53 -8.14 -14.45 -1.29
C ASP A 53 -8.16 -13.23 -0.37
N GLY A 54 -8.39 -12.05 -0.90
CA GLY A 54 -8.43 -10.81 -0.13
C GLY A 54 -9.06 -9.66 -0.91
N LEU A 55 -9.14 -8.51 -0.24
CA LEU A 55 -9.65 -7.26 -0.77
C LEU A 55 -8.52 -6.24 -0.90
N LYS A 56 -8.31 -5.68 -2.09
CA LYS A 56 -7.47 -4.49 -2.31
C LYS A 56 -8.33 -3.25 -2.34
N ILE A 57 -8.03 -2.30 -1.44
CA ILE A 57 -8.65 -0.97 -1.42
C ILE A 57 -7.62 0.05 -1.90
N ILE A 58 -7.94 0.79 -2.96
CA ILE A 58 -7.15 1.92 -3.46
C ILE A 58 -7.84 3.26 -3.20
N GLU A 59 -9.07 3.22 -2.78
CA GLU A 59 -9.91 4.39 -2.55
C GLU A 59 -9.51 5.20 -1.31
N GLY A 60 -8.52 4.75 -0.58
CA GLY A 60 -7.82 5.53 0.44
C GLY A 60 -6.82 6.55 -0.15
N LYS A 61 -6.46 6.42 -1.44
CA LYS A 61 -5.63 7.42 -2.12
C LYS A 61 -6.41 8.73 -2.27
N PRO A 62 -5.87 9.90 -1.86
CA PRO A 62 -6.60 11.17 -1.90
C PRO A 62 -7.13 11.54 -3.28
N THR A 63 -6.36 11.27 -4.34
CA THR A 63 -6.81 11.47 -5.72
C THR A 63 -8.02 10.61 -6.08
N MET A 64 -8.03 9.35 -5.65
CA MET A 64 -9.17 8.46 -5.90
C MET A 64 -10.40 8.93 -5.15
N ARG A 65 -10.26 9.31 -3.87
CA ARG A 65 -11.38 9.87 -3.09
C ARG A 65 -11.94 11.13 -3.73
N LYS A 66 -11.10 12.01 -4.26
CA LYS A 66 -11.53 13.25 -4.94
C LYS A 66 -12.28 12.95 -6.25
N ILE A 67 -11.76 12.03 -7.09
CA ILE A 67 -12.41 11.64 -8.35
C ILE A 67 -13.76 10.98 -8.11
N MET A 68 -13.86 10.17 -7.07
CA MET A 68 -15.10 9.46 -6.74
C MET A 68 -16.11 10.33 -6.00
N GLY A 69 -15.79 11.59 -5.72
CA GLY A 69 -16.71 12.57 -5.14
C GLY A 69 -17.10 12.22 -3.70
N ALA A 70 -18.38 12.34 -3.38
CA ALA A 70 -18.88 12.21 -2.02
C ALA A 70 -18.93 10.74 -1.50
N ILE A 71 -17.78 10.03 -1.52
CA ILE A 71 -17.67 8.79 -0.76
C ILE A 71 -17.67 9.15 0.72
N PRO A 72 -18.54 8.53 1.53
CA PRO A 72 -18.53 8.70 2.97
C PRO A 72 -17.17 8.37 3.56
N GLY A 73 -16.81 9.02 4.68
CA GLY A 73 -15.64 8.62 5.46
C GLY A 73 -15.69 7.13 5.78
N PHE A 74 -14.56 6.45 5.73
CA PHE A 74 -14.54 4.99 5.92
C PHE A 74 -14.92 4.57 7.35
N ASP A 75 -14.87 5.48 8.31
CA ASP A 75 -15.34 5.33 9.69
C ASP A 75 -16.86 5.51 9.84
N GLU A 76 -17.55 6.03 8.81
CA GLU A 76 -19.00 6.26 8.89
C GLU A 76 -19.80 4.96 9.02
N PRO A 77 -20.95 5.00 9.72
CA PRO A 77 -21.77 3.81 9.98
C PRO A 77 -22.26 3.07 8.73
N CYS A 78 -22.30 3.75 7.59
CA CYS A 78 -22.71 3.12 6.33
C CYS A 78 -21.75 2.01 5.87
N TRP A 79 -20.48 2.04 6.30
CA TRP A 79 -19.48 1.02 6.00
C TRP A 79 -19.49 -0.17 6.97
N GLU A 80 -20.15 -0.07 8.09
CA GLU A 80 -20.19 -1.10 9.14
C GLU A 80 -20.50 -2.52 8.62
N PRO A 81 -21.45 -2.73 7.67
CA PRO A 81 -21.71 -4.06 7.13
C PRO A 81 -20.49 -4.67 6.42
N LEU A 82 -19.64 -3.86 5.79
CA LEU A 82 -18.42 -4.33 5.15
C LEU A 82 -17.37 -4.70 6.19
N TRP A 83 -17.12 -3.82 7.16
CA TRP A 83 -16.11 -4.07 8.20
C TRP A 83 -16.45 -5.32 8.99
N LYS A 84 -17.73 -5.46 9.39
CA LYS A 84 -18.19 -6.66 10.06
C LYS A 84 -18.00 -7.92 9.21
N TYR A 85 -18.31 -7.89 7.92
CA TYR A 85 -18.09 -9.02 7.03
C TYR A 85 -16.61 -9.42 6.95
N LEU A 86 -15.71 -8.46 6.81
CA LEU A 86 -14.27 -8.70 6.74
C LEU A 86 -13.73 -9.28 8.07
N GLU A 87 -14.22 -8.77 9.19
CA GLU A 87 -13.88 -9.29 10.52
C GLU A 87 -14.38 -10.71 10.74
N ASP A 88 -15.67 -10.97 10.49
CA ASP A 88 -16.29 -12.29 10.68
C ASP A 88 -15.65 -13.37 9.80
N THR A 89 -15.19 -13.00 8.62
CA THR A 89 -14.62 -13.93 7.65
C THR A 89 -13.11 -14.00 7.66
N GLN A 90 -12.45 -13.13 8.39
CA GLN A 90 -10.98 -12.97 8.40
C GLN A 90 -10.40 -12.78 6.99
N PHE A 91 -11.18 -12.17 6.08
CA PHE A 91 -10.77 -11.91 4.71
C PHE A 91 -9.79 -10.73 4.71
N PRO A 92 -8.51 -10.92 4.34
CA PRO A 92 -7.50 -9.89 4.51
C PRO A 92 -7.73 -8.70 3.60
N VAL A 93 -7.31 -7.54 4.07
CA VAL A 93 -7.43 -6.26 3.37
C VAL A 93 -6.06 -5.67 3.10
N LEU A 94 -5.69 -5.54 1.84
CA LEU A 94 -4.53 -4.76 1.41
C LEU A 94 -5.02 -3.35 1.04
N TRP A 95 -4.57 -2.34 1.78
CA TRP A 95 -5.10 -0.98 1.65
C TRP A 95 -4.03 0.04 1.30
N HIS A 96 -4.22 0.74 0.19
CA HIS A 96 -3.50 1.96 -0.12
C HIS A 96 -4.26 3.12 0.54
N LEU A 97 -3.85 3.47 1.75
CA LEU A 97 -4.43 4.56 2.52
C LEU A 97 -3.44 5.72 2.58
N ASN A 98 -3.87 6.89 2.19
CA ASN A 98 -3.05 8.10 2.07
C ASN A 98 -2.12 8.14 0.85
N ASP A 99 -1.26 9.14 0.87
CA ASP A 99 -0.07 9.37 0.05
C ASP A 99 1.01 10.02 0.94
N PRO A 100 2.24 10.19 0.46
CA PRO A 100 3.31 10.80 1.25
C PRO A 100 2.93 12.17 1.81
N GLU A 101 3.32 12.47 3.05
CA GLU A 101 3.08 13.76 3.71
C GLU A 101 3.53 14.96 2.85
N SER A 102 4.60 14.79 2.09
CA SER A 102 5.14 15.80 1.18
C SER A 102 4.17 16.22 0.05
N CYS A 103 3.10 15.45 -0.18
CA CYS A 103 2.05 15.83 -1.14
C CYS A 103 1.20 17.02 -0.67
N TRP A 104 1.15 17.33 0.62
CA TRP A 104 0.40 18.47 1.20
C TRP A 104 1.25 19.68 1.53
N GLY A 105 2.52 19.65 1.21
CA GLY A 105 3.44 20.76 1.46
C GLY A 105 3.33 21.88 0.42
N PRO A 106 3.97 23.01 0.69
CA PRO A 106 4.14 24.05 -0.33
C PRO A 106 5.01 23.52 -1.48
N GLU A 107 4.64 23.88 -2.71
CA GLU A 107 5.28 23.37 -3.93
C GLU A 107 6.79 23.50 -3.95
N GLU A 108 7.31 24.60 -3.44
CA GLU A 108 8.76 24.87 -3.39
C GLU A 108 9.53 23.90 -2.46
N LYS A 109 8.83 23.24 -1.53
CA LYS A 109 9.40 22.25 -0.62
C LYS A 109 9.09 20.80 -1.01
N ALA A 110 8.19 20.62 -1.95
CA ALA A 110 7.84 19.29 -2.41
C ALA A 110 9.01 18.64 -3.18
N PRO A 111 9.25 17.36 -2.98
CA PRO A 111 10.20 16.60 -3.79
C PRO A 111 9.90 16.72 -5.28
N ARG A 112 10.96 16.66 -6.11
CA ARG A 112 10.83 16.83 -7.56
C ARG A 112 9.82 15.88 -8.19
N HIS A 113 9.81 14.61 -7.80
CA HIS A 113 8.89 13.62 -8.35
C HIS A 113 7.41 13.95 -8.06
N ILE A 114 7.09 14.51 -6.89
CA ILE A 114 5.74 14.95 -6.54
C ILE A 114 5.31 16.13 -7.40
N ARG A 115 6.20 17.12 -7.60
CA ARG A 115 5.93 18.27 -8.46
C ARG A 115 5.71 17.88 -9.91
N LEU A 116 6.53 16.97 -10.45
CA LEU A 116 6.43 16.50 -11.83
C LEU A 116 5.24 15.55 -12.04
N GLY A 117 4.83 14.81 -11.02
CA GLY A 117 3.66 13.93 -11.04
C GLY A 117 2.32 14.67 -10.86
N ASN A 118 2.34 15.99 -10.60
CA ASN A 118 1.16 16.75 -10.20
C ASN A 118 0.43 16.14 -8.97
N GLU A 119 1.21 15.61 -8.04
CA GLU A 119 0.70 14.98 -6.81
C GLU A 119 0.70 15.94 -5.62
N LEU A 120 0.58 17.24 -5.89
CA LEU A 120 0.37 18.27 -4.86
C LEU A 120 -1.11 18.37 -4.52
N TYR A 121 -1.41 18.28 -3.25
CA TYR A 121 -2.77 18.32 -2.73
C TYR A 121 -3.05 19.61 -1.98
N ASP A 122 -4.23 20.14 -2.19
CA ASP A 122 -4.77 21.33 -1.55
C ASP A 122 -5.94 20.98 -0.61
N ASP A 123 -6.57 21.97 -0.03
CA ASP A 123 -7.71 21.81 0.90
C ASP A 123 -8.94 21.11 0.30
N THR A 124 -8.94 20.84 -1.00
CA THR A 124 -10.01 20.09 -1.68
C THR A 124 -9.81 18.57 -1.61
N PHE A 125 -8.66 18.13 -1.13
CA PHE A 125 -8.38 16.71 -0.88
C PHE A 125 -8.61 16.36 0.59
N VAL A 126 -8.95 15.11 0.85
CA VAL A 126 -9.01 14.61 2.23
C VAL A 126 -7.59 14.63 2.82
N ASN A 127 -7.44 15.26 3.96
CA ASN A 127 -6.17 15.41 4.64
C ASN A 127 -5.65 14.07 5.18
N ASN A 128 -4.32 13.90 5.27
CA ASN A 128 -3.66 12.71 5.81
C ASN A 128 -4.14 12.37 7.21
N GLU A 129 -4.15 13.35 8.11
CA GLU A 129 -4.51 13.12 9.51
C GLU A 129 -5.97 12.70 9.66
N GLU A 130 -6.86 13.25 8.85
CA GLU A 130 -8.26 12.84 8.79
C GLU A 130 -8.37 11.37 8.37
N GLN A 131 -7.62 10.92 7.36
CA GLN A 131 -7.64 9.53 6.92
C GLN A 131 -7.04 8.58 7.96
N TYR A 132 -5.96 8.97 8.64
CA TYR A 132 -5.41 8.19 9.75
C TYR A 132 -6.40 8.09 10.91
N HIS A 133 -7.10 9.17 11.24
CA HIS A 133 -8.15 9.16 12.27
C HIS A 133 -9.28 8.20 11.91
N GLN A 134 -9.83 8.30 10.68
CA GLN A 134 -10.85 7.38 10.21
C GLN A 134 -10.41 5.92 10.32
N MET A 135 -9.14 5.64 10.02
CA MET A 135 -8.61 4.28 10.12
C MET A 135 -8.44 3.82 11.56
N GLU A 136 -7.99 4.69 12.47
CA GLU A 136 -7.90 4.37 13.89
C GLU A 136 -9.26 4.02 14.48
N GLU A 137 -10.32 4.73 14.12
CA GLU A 137 -11.71 4.41 14.51
C GLU A 137 -12.14 3.02 14.04
N ILE A 138 -11.76 2.63 12.82
CA ILE A 138 -12.03 1.28 12.29
C ILE A 138 -11.23 0.23 13.06
N LEU A 139 -9.95 0.45 13.29
CA LEU A 139 -9.08 -0.49 14.02
C LEU A 139 -9.56 -0.73 15.46
N GLN A 140 -10.08 0.32 16.11
CA GLN A 140 -10.64 0.20 17.47
C GLN A 140 -11.94 -0.59 17.50
N ARG A 141 -12.82 -0.39 16.50
CA ARG A 141 -14.11 -1.09 16.43
C ARG A 141 -14.00 -2.52 15.91
N HIS A 142 -13.01 -2.78 15.06
CA HIS A 142 -12.80 -4.07 14.37
C HIS A 142 -11.39 -4.60 14.56
N PRO A 143 -11.00 -4.97 15.80
CA PRO A 143 -9.62 -5.35 16.12
C PRO A 143 -9.17 -6.68 15.50
N ASN A 144 -10.08 -7.44 14.87
CA ASN A 144 -9.76 -8.72 14.29
C ASN A 144 -9.67 -8.70 12.75
N ILE A 145 -9.93 -7.57 12.08
CA ILE A 145 -9.71 -7.49 10.62
C ILE A 145 -8.20 -7.53 10.36
N LYS A 146 -7.77 -8.37 9.43
CA LYS A 146 -6.37 -8.42 8.98
C LYS A 146 -6.11 -7.32 7.99
N PHE A 147 -5.43 -6.26 8.41
CA PHE A 147 -5.02 -5.15 7.54
C PHE A 147 -3.57 -5.24 7.15
N ILE A 148 -3.29 -4.99 5.87
CA ILE A 148 -1.98 -4.77 5.30
C ILE A 148 -1.99 -3.38 4.69
N PHE A 149 -1.25 -2.43 5.26
CA PHE A 149 -1.14 -1.08 4.69
C PHE A 149 0.04 -1.01 3.75
N ALA A 150 -0.25 -0.64 2.50
CA ALA A 150 0.77 -0.49 1.46
C ALA A 150 1.74 0.66 1.78
N HIS A 151 2.97 0.56 1.24
CA HIS A 151 3.97 1.63 1.27
C HIS A 151 4.35 2.10 2.69
N LEU A 152 4.57 1.14 3.63
CA LEU A 152 4.81 1.46 5.05
C LEU A 152 3.76 2.41 5.64
N TYR A 153 2.51 2.30 5.18
CA TYR A 153 1.42 3.16 5.60
C TYR A 153 1.69 4.67 5.37
N PHE A 154 2.58 4.97 4.41
CA PHE A 154 3.12 6.32 4.14
C PHE A 154 3.75 6.99 5.36
N MET A 155 4.25 6.21 6.32
CA MET A 155 4.90 6.69 7.54
C MET A 155 6.42 6.43 7.57
N SER A 156 7.05 6.26 6.42
CA SER A 156 8.50 6.03 6.34
C SER A 156 9.35 7.16 6.96
N ALA A 157 8.82 8.39 6.99
CA ALA A 157 9.42 9.53 7.68
C ALA A 157 9.05 9.61 9.17
N GLN A 158 8.17 8.74 9.66
CA GLN A 158 7.59 8.77 11.01
C GLN A 158 7.62 7.37 11.64
N LEU A 159 8.75 6.65 11.55
CA LEU A 159 8.87 5.27 12.06
C LEU A 159 8.43 5.11 13.53
N PRO A 160 8.70 6.05 14.46
CA PRO A 160 8.19 5.96 15.83
C PRO A 160 6.65 5.97 15.92
N ARG A 161 5.97 6.70 15.02
CA ARG A 161 4.50 6.69 14.93
C ARG A 161 3.99 5.36 14.38
N LEU A 162 4.62 4.84 13.34
CA LEU A 162 4.29 3.54 12.78
C LEU A 162 4.52 2.42 13.81
N ALA A 163 5.61 2.48 14.55
CA ALA A 163 5.92 1.55 15.64
C ALA A 163 4.79 1.52 16.68
N LYS A 164 4.30 2.69 17.12
CA LYS A 164 3.18 2.78 18.06
C LYS A 164 1.91 2.13 17.51
N ILE A 165 1.62 2.29 16.22
CA ILE A 165 0.46 1.65 15.57
C ILE A 165 0.63 0.12 15.58
N LEU A 166 1.80 -0.38 15.19
CA LEU A 166 2.08 -1.81 15.18
C LEU A 166 2.05 -2.44 16.58
N ASP A 167 2.52 -1.71 17.60
CA ASP A 167 2.46 -2.15 19.01
C ASP A 167 1.01 -2.12 19.55
N THR A 168 0.17 -1.20 19.07
CA THR A 168 -1.22 -1.05 19.54
C THR A 168 -2.18 -2.03 18.85
N TYR A 169 -1.99 -2.27 17.56
CA TYR A 169 -2.91 -3.03 16.72
C TYR A 169 -2.24 -4.30 16.18
N PRO A 170 -2.36 -5.45 16.86
CA PRO A 170 -1.68 -6.69 16.45
C PRO A 170 -2.16 -7.27 15.12
N ASN A 171 -3.30 -6.82 14.63
CA ASN A 171 -3.92 -7.21 13.36
C ASN A 171 -3.45 -6.37 12.15
N VAL A 172 -2.55 -5.40 12.37
CA VAL A 172 -2.01 -4.54 11.30
C VAL A 172 -0.67 -5.06 10.83
N MET A 173 -0.49 -5.18 9.53
CA MET A 173 0.77 -5.39 8.84
C MET A 173 1.02 -4.24 7.87
N VAL A 174 2.24 -4.12 7.38
CA VAL A 174 2.61 -3.15 6.34
C VAL A 174 3.39 -3.85 5.24
N ASP A 175 3.34 -3.33 4.03
CA ASP A 175 4.24 -3.74 2.97
C ASP A 175 5.26 -2.65 2.63
N ILE A 176 6.28 -3.03 1.90
CA ILE A 176 7.36 -2.15 1.48
C ILE A 176 7.32 -1.85 -0.02
N THR A 177 6.15 -1.98 -0.62
CA THR A 177 6.02 -1.64 -2.04
C THR A 177 6.62 -0.28 -2.33
N PRO A 178 7.46 -0.16 -3.37
CA PRO A 178 8.23 1.05 -3.61
C PRO A 178 7.36 2.29 -3.87
N GLY A 179 7.39 3.23 -2.93
CA GLY A 179 7.22 4.65 -3.17
C GLY A 179 8.60 5.28 -3.00
N LEU A 180 8.99 6.20 -3.87
CA LEU A 180 10.36 6.74 -3.88
C LEU A 180 10.77 7.36 -2.55
N GLU A 181 9.84 8.02 -1.89
CA GLU A 181 10.05 8.67 -0.60
C GLU A 181 10.45 7.68 0.50
N ILE A 182 9.98 6.42 0.44
CA ILE A 182 10.31 5.39 1.44
C ILE A 182 11.82 5.23 1.54
N TYR A 183 12.47 4.97 0.41
CA TYR A 183 13.91 4.70 0.37
C TYR A 183 14.74 5.91 0.75
N VAL A 184 14.31 7.10 0.31
CA VAL A 184 14.94 8.37 0.71
C VAL A 184 14.81 8.59 2.22
N ASN A 185 13.63 8.38 2.79
CA ASN A 185 13.40 8.59 4.22
C ASN A 185 14.15 7.57 5.07
N LEU A 186 14.10 6.29 4.74
CA LEU A 186 14.78 5.22 5.46
C LEU A 186 16.30 5.37 5.40
N SER A 187 16.84 5.90 4.30
CA SER A 187 18.29 6.17 4.16
C SER A 187 18.78 7.39 4.94
N LYS A 188 17.88 8.23 5.50
CA LYS A 188 18.30 9.38 6.35
C LYS A 188 18.76 8.94 7.73
N ASN A 189 18.20 7.85 8.27
CA ASN A 189 18.56 7.29 9.57
C ASN A 189 18.51 5.75 9.50
N THR A 190 19.58 5.18 8.99
CA THR A 190 19.69 3.75 8.67
C THR A 190 19.66 2.86 9.91
N GLU A 191 20.26 3.33 11.01
CA GLU A 191 20.28 2.56 12.26
C GLU A 191 18.85 2.42 12.83
N GLU A 192 18.10 3.52 12.92
CA GLU A 192 16.69 3.49 13.35
C GLU A 192 15.85 2.62 12.42
N ALA A 193 16.07 2.74 11.10
CA ALA A 193 15.36 1.94 10.13
C ALA A 193 15.68 0.45 10.30
N LYS A 194 16.96 0.06 10.43
CA LYS A 194 17.37 -1.31 10.67
C LYS A 194 16.74 -1.87 11.95
N GLU A 195 16.82 -1.15 13.07
CA GLU A 195 16.20 -1.54 14.34
C GLU A 195 14.68 -1.73 14.19
N PHE A 196 14.01 -0.85 13.44
CA PHE A 196 12.58 -0.97 13.16
C PHE A 196 12.27 -2.25 12.39
N PHE A 197 12.99 -2.54 11.30
CA PHE A 197 12.75 -3.72 10.47
C PHE A 197 13.07 -5.03 11.21
N GLU A 198 14.13 -5.08 12.01
CA GLU A 198 14.44 -6.24 12.85
C GLU A 198 13.37 -6.45 13.95
N LYS A 199 12.89 -5.38 14.60
CA LYS A 199 11.87 -5.48 15.64
C LYS A 199 10.52 -5.94 15.09
N TYR A 200 10.12 -5.41 13.95
CA TYR A 200 8.78 -5.66 13.36
C TYR A 200 8.82 -6.66 12.20
N GLN A 201 9.84 -7.48 12.10
CA GLN A 201 10.04 -8.44 11.01
C GLN A 201 8.84 -9.37 10.74
N ASP A 202 8.04 -9.67 11.77
CA ASP A 202 6.82 -10.49 11.67
C ASP A 202 5.58 -9.70 11.18
N ARG A 203 5.74 -8.42 10.89
CA ARG A 203 4.65 -7.48 10.57
C ARG A 203 4.88 -6.74 9.25
N ILE A 204 5.93 -7.06 8.53
CA ILE A 204 6.35 -6.42 7.30
C ILE A 204 6.35 -7.44 6.17
N MET A 205 5.77 -7.07 5.03
CA MET A 205 5.70 -7.91 3.83
C MET A 205 6.49 -7.31 2.68
N TYR A 206 7.16 -8.15 1.91
CA TYR A 206 7.77 -7.77 0.65
C TYR A 206 6.70 -7.42 -0.39
N GLY A 207 6.93 -6.35 -1.16
CA GLY A 207 6.03 -5.94 -2.22
C GLY A 207 6.78 -5.12 -3.26
N THR A 208 6.43 -5.27 -4.53
CA THR A 208 7.11 -4.60 -5.66
C THR A 208 6.25 -3.58 -6.39
N ASP A 209 4.93 -3.61 -6.22
CA ASP A 209 3.96 -2.82 -7.00
C ASP A 209 4.18 -2.97 -8.53
N ILE A 210 4.69 -4.15 -8.96
CA ILE A 210 4.80 -4.48 -10.38
C ILE A 210 3.40 -4.82 -10.88
N GLY A 211 2.90 -4.04 -11.81
CA GLY A 211 1.54 -4.17 -12.31
C GLY A 211 1.40 -3.98 -13.81
N ALA A 212 0.31 -4.49 -14.34
CA ALA A 212 -0.09 -4.30 -15.74
C ALA A 212 -0.73 -2.91 -15.89
N ARG A 213 0.10 -1.86 -15.96
CA ARG A 213 -0.36 -0.46 -16.07
C ARG A 213 -1.28 -0.19 -17.26
N CYS A 214 -1.16 -1.00 -18.32
CA CYS A 214 -2.00 -0.88 -19.51
C CYS A 214 -3.50 -1.06 -19.26
N VAL A 215 -3.90 -1.64 -18.12
CA VAL A 215 -5.31 -1.72 -17.71
C VAL A 215 -5.80 -0.49 -16.93
N LEU A 216 -4.89 0.41 -16.54
CA LEU A 216 -5.23 1.60 -15.74
C LEU A 216 -5.49 2.84 -16.60
N ALA A 217 -4.91 2.91 -17.79
CA ALA A 217 -5.11 4.00 -18.74
C ALA A 217 -4.89 3.51 -20.17
N GLU A 218 -5.66 4.06 -21.11
CA GLU A 218 -5.68 3.63 -22.51
C GLU A 218 -4.31 3.67 -23.21
N ASN A 219 -3.42 4.56 -22.75
CA ASN A 219 -2.07 4.73 -23.31
C ASN A 219 -0.95 4.28 -22.35
N ALA A 220 -1.29 3.66 -21.22
CA ALA A 220 -0.27 3.19 -20.28
C ALA A 220 0.44 1.95 -20.87
N GLN A 221 1.76 2.00 -20.86
CA GLN A 221 2.56 0.85 -21.22
C GLN A 221 2.77 -0.05 -20.00
N PRO A 222 2.78 -1.38 -20.17
CA PRO A 222 3.18 -2.28 -19.08
C PRO A 222 4.64 -1.96 -18.67
N LEU A 223 4.97 -2.24 -17.42
CA LEU A 223 6.36 -2.19 -16.98
C LEU A 223 7.16 -3.20 -17.83
N ASN A 224 8.30 -2.77 -18.34
CA ASN A 224 9.24 -3.66 -18.99
C ASN A 224 10.06 -4.46 -17.97
N GLU A 225 10.79 -5.47 -18.44
CA GLU A 225 11.60 -6.32 -17.57
C GLU A 225 12.66 -5.51 -16.79
N GLU A 226 13.28 -4.55 -17.43
CA GLU A 226 14.30 -3.70 -16.80
C GLU A 226 13.74 -2.90 -15.63
N GLU A 227 12.56 -2.30 -15.78
CA GLU A 227 11.86 -1.60 -14.70
C GLU A 227 11.44 -2.54 -13.58
N CYS A 228 10.98 -3.73 -13.89
CA CYS A 228 10.64 -4.75 -12.90
C CYS A 228 11.86 -5.16 -12.07
N LEU A 229 12.97 -5.43 -12.73
CA LEU A 229 14.24 -5.78 -12.07
C LEU A 229 14.79 -4.61 -11.23
N ALA A 230 14.69 -3.37 -11.73
CA ALA A 230 15.13 -2.20 -10.99
C ALA A 230 14.34 -2.00 -9.67
N ARG A 231 13.04 -2.31 -9.65
CA ARG A 231 12.23 -2.28 -8.42
C ARG A 231 12.67 -3.33 -7.40
N MET A 232 12.93 -4.55 -7.87
CA MET A 232 13.43 -5.62 -7.01
C MET A 232 14.82 -5.28 -6.46
N ASP A 233 15.73 -4.82 -7.32
CA ASP A 233 17.08 -4.42 -6.95
C ASP A 233 17.09 -3.26 -5.92
N LEU A 234 16.14 -2.35 -6.02
CA LEU A 234 15.98 -1.25 -5.06
C LEU A 234 15.66 -1.79 -3.64
N ILE A 235 14.74 -2.75 -3.55
CA ILE A 235 14.33 -3.35 -2.28
C ILE A 235 15.47 -4.23 -1.73
N ASP A 236 16.02 -5.08 -2.56
CA ASP A 236 17.11 -6.00 -2.19
C ASP A 236 18.34 -5.23 -1.74
N GLY A 237 18.68 -4.15 -2.45
CA GLY A 237 19.77 -3.26 -2.08
C GLY A 237 19.56 -2.54 -0.74
N LEU A 238 18.31 -2.28 -0.35
CA LEU A 238 18.00 -1.72 0.96
C LEU A 238 18.15 -2.75 2.08
N PHE A 239 17.65 -3.96 1.87
CA PHE A 239 17.54 -4.96 2.92
C PHE A 239 18.79 -5.83 3.10
N GLN A 240 19.45 -6.17 1.99
CA GLN A 240 20.52 -7.17 2.00
C GLN A 240 21.92 -6.58 1.88
N ALA A 241 22.07 -5.34 1.41
CA ALA A 241 23.39 -4.79 1.16
C ALA A 241 24.07 -4.35 2.48
N GLU A 242 25.33 -4.73 2.64
CA GLU A 242 26.25 -4.23 3.67
C GLU A 242 26.81 -2.86 3.30
N THR A 243 26.69 -2.46 2.04
CA THR A 243 27.33 -1.27 1.48
C THR A 243 26.32 -0.26 0.99
N HIS A 244 26.74 0.98 0.94
CA HIS A 244 25.97 2.08 0.44
C HIS A 244 26.15 2.23 -1.07
N ARG A 245 25.10 2.65 -1.75
CA ARG A 245 25.16 3.01 -3.17
C ARG A 245 24.45 4.33 -3.41
N ILE A 246 24.92 5.07 -4.40
CA ILE A 246 24.23 6.27 -4.88
C ILE A 246 23.25 5.83 -5.96
N LEU A 247 21.97 6.10 -5.74
CA LEU A 247 20.94 5.95 -6.75
C LEU A 247 20.81 7.26 -7.51
N LYS A 248 21.01 7.19 -8.81
CA LYS A 248 20.98 8.35 -9.70
C LYS A 248 19.66 8.43 -10.45
N GLU A 249 19.25 9.65 -10.74
CA GLU A 249 18.20 9.90 -11.70
C GLU A 249 18.68 9.50 -13.11
N ASP A 250 18.34 8.30 -13.56
CA ASP A 250 18.81 7.74 -14.84
C ASP A 250 17.69 7.57 -15.87
N GLY A 251 16.55 8.18 -15.65
CA GLY A 251 15.39 8.09 -16.54
C GLY A 251 14.54 6.83 -16.36
N ARG A 252 14.82 6.00 -15.35
CA ARG A 252 14.11 4.78 -15.03
C ARG A 252 13.08 4.97 -13.92
N TYR A 253 12.75 3.89 -13.20
CA TYR A 253 11.78 3.89 -12.12
C TYR A 253 12.10 4.86 -10.96
N LEU A 254 13.37 5.15 -10.72
CA LEU A 254 13.84 6.17 -9.76
C LEU A 254 13.82 7.59 -10.34
N ILE A 255 13.18 7.74 -11.46
CA ILE A 255 12.97 8.98 -12.17
C ILE A 255 12.40 10.03 -11.24
N ASN A 256 12.91 11.24 -11.40
CA ASN A 256 12.39 12.43 -10.73
C ASN A 256 12.75 12.58 -9.25
N THR A 257 13.69 11.80 -8.75
CA THR A 257 14.37 12.12 -7.49
C THR A 257 15.73 12.77 -7.78
N ASP A 258 16.17 13.63 -6.87
CA ASP A 258 17.59 13.98 -6.82
C ASP A 258 18.42 12.74 -6.47
N ASP A 259 19.69 12.73 -6.85
CA ASP A 259 20.60 11.67 -6.44
C ASP A 259 20.56 11.51 -4.91
N PHE A 260 20.39 10.31 -4.41
CA PHE A 260 20.46 10.04 -2.98
C PHE A 260 21.30 8.80 -2.66
N LEU A 261 21.86 8.80 -1.48
CA LEU A 261 22.62 7.67 -0.97
C LEU A 261 21.64 6.66 -0.38
N GLN A 262 21.50 5.50 -1.03
CA GLN A 262 20.81 4.36 -0.45
C GLN A 262 21.76 3.62 0.46
N LEU A 263 21.38 3.48 1.73
CA LEU A 263 22.14 2.75 2.72
C LEU A 263 21.52 1.38 2.92
N GLY A 264 22.34 0.34 2.77
CA GLY A 264 21.92 -1.03 3.05
C GLY A 264 21.73 -1.24 4.55
N PHE A 265 20.75 -2.08 4.91
CA PHE A 265 20.44 -2.40 6.31
C PHE A 265 21.18 -3.64 6.79
N ASP A 266 21.60 -4.53 5.87
CA ASP A 266 22.19 -5.82 6.23
C ASP A 266 21.32 -6.52 7.30
N LEU A 267 20.06 -6.77 6.92
CA LEU A 267 19.10 -7.41 7.82
C LEU A 267 19.50 -8.86 8.09
N SER A 268 19.13 -9.37 9.27
CA SER A 268 19.34 -10.77 9.63
C SER A 268 18.63 -11.72 8.65
N GLU A 269 19.19 -12.93 8.47
CA GLU A 269 18.58 -13.97 7.64
C GLU A 269 17.16 -14.31 8.12
N GLU A 270 16.90 -14.24 9.43
CA GLU A 270 15.58 -14.45 10.00
C GLU A 270 14.60 -13.38 9.54
N ALA A 271 14.97 -12.10 9.62
CA ALA A 271 14.15 -10.98 9.17
C ALA A 271 13.87 -11.05 7.66
N LEU A 272 14.90 -11.33 6.85
CA LEU A 272 14.75 -11.50 5.41
C LEU A 272 13.77 -12.62 5.08
N ASN A 273 13.90 -13.80 5.68
CA ASN A 273 13.01 -14.92 5.44
C ASN A 273 11.55 -14.60 5.80
N LYS A 274 11.29 -13.85 6.87
CA LYS A 274 9.95 -13.43 7.27
C LYS A 274 9.38 -12.42 6.29
N ILE A 275 10.11 -11.36 6.00
CA ILE A 275 9.66 -10.25 5.15
C ILE A 275 9.40 -10.72 3.70
N TYR A 276 10.30 -11.54 3.15
CA TYR A 276 10.23 -11.95 1.74
C TYR A 276 9.13 -12.98 1.45
N TRP A 277 8.81 -13.85 2.41
CA TRP A 277 7.85 -14.92 2.11
C TRP A 277 7.04 -15.46 3.30
N LYS A 278 7.60 -15.64 4.51
CA LYS A 278 6.90 -16.30 5.61
C LYS A 278 5.67 -15.53 6.11
N ASN A 279 5.71 -14.22 6.06
CA ASN A 279 4.59 -13.38 6.51
C ASN A 279 3.38 -13.43 5.55
N PHE A 280 3.53 -14.06 4.38
CA PHE A 280 2.42 -14.31 3.44
C PHE A 280 1.66 -15.62 3.75
N GLU A 281 2.25 -16.53 4.51
CA GLU A 281 1.64 -17.81 4.90
C GLU A 281 0.73 -17.66 6.12
#